data_6b15147578b7a7b57373bf9f81cc6825
#
_entry.id   6b15147578b7a7b57373bf9f81cc6825
#
_cell.length_a   1.000
_cell.length_b   1.000
_cell.length_c   1.000
_cell.angle_alpha   90.00
_cell.angle_beta   90.00
_cell.angle_gamma   90.00
#
_symmetry.space_group_name_H-M   'P 1'
#
loop_
_entity.id
_entity.type
_entity.pdbx_description
1 polymer ?
#
loop_
_entity_poly.entity_id
_entity_poly.type
_entity_poly.pdbx_seq_one_letter_code
_entity_poly.pdbx_strand_id
1 'polypeptide(L)'
;MTDRIQAIQAMLAKNPKDVFLHYSLGMEQAATGDHAGAVESFRRCLQLDDGYLPAYVEAGKNLRACQDYAAAREVFAAGMELAAVQGEKHMRDFIQQQLDGLPTLT
;
A
#
# COMPACT_ATOMS: atom_id res chain seq x y z
N MET A 1 10.76 -7.09 -13.11
CA MET A 1 10.66 -7.97 -14.25
C MET A 1 9.44 -8.83 -14.24
N THR A 2 8.96 -9.16 -15.41
CA THR A 2 7.74 -9.94 -15.57
C THR A 2 7.83 -11.33 -14.93
N ASP A 3 9.02 -11.94 -14.93
CA ASP A 3 9.19 -13.27 -14.35
C ASP A 3 8.82 -13.35 -12.88
N ARG A 4 9.20 -12.32 -12.11
CA ARG A 4 8.93 -12.28 -10.68
C ARG A 4 7.44 -12.07 -10.43
N ILE A 5 6.82 -11.18 -11.18
CA ILE A 5 5.37 -10.94 -11.09
C ILE A 5 4.61 -12.21 -11.46
N GLN A 6 5.00 -12.87 -12.54
CA GLN A 6 4.35 -14.11 -12.96
C GLN A 6 4.48 -15.19 -11.90
N ALA A 7 5.65 -15.31 -11.27
CA ALA A 7 5.86 -16.29 -10.22
C ALA A 7 4.94 -16.03 -9.03
N ILE A 8 4.81 -14.77 -8.62
CA ILE A 8 3.91 -14.40 -7.51
C ILE A 8 2.47 -14.69 -7.89
N GLN A 9 2.07 -14.35 -9.11
CA GLN A 9 0.70 -14.62 -9.58
C GLN A 9 0.39 -16.11 -9.61
N ALA A 10 1.36 -16.94 -9.96
CA ALA A 10 1.17 -18.40 -9.93
C ALA A 10 0.95 -18.89 -8.50
N MET A 11 1.69 -18.33 -7.54
CA MET A 11 1.49 -18.66 -6.13
C MET A 11 0.14 -18.17 -5.62
N LEU A 12 -0.30 -16.99 -6.05
CA LEU A 12 -1.60 -16.45 -5.67
C LEU A 12 -2.75 -17.28 -6.22
N ALA A 13 -2.57 -17.87 -7.40
CA ALA A 13 -3.61 -18.75 -7.97
C ALA A 13 -3.89 -19.91 -7.04
N LYS A 14 -2.89 -20.39 -6.31
CA LYS A 14 -3.02 -21.48 -5.34
C LYS A 14 -3.41 -20.98 -3.96
N ASN A 15 -3.06 -19.74 -3.62
CA ASN A 15 -3.27 -19.18 -2.30
C ASN A 15 -3.84 -17.75 -2.42
N PRO A 16 -5.08 -17.62 -2.92
CA PRO A 16 -5.61 -16.28 -3.25
C PRO A 16 -5.88 -15.38 -2.05
N LYS A 17 -5.85 -15.93 -0.84
CA LYS A 17 -6.07 -15.15 0.39
C LYS A 17 -4.78 -14.91 1.17
N ASP A 18 -3.63 -15.18 0.58
CA ASP A 18 -2.35 -14.96 1.24
C ASP A 18 -1.99 -13.46 1.15
N VAL A 19 -2.09 -12.78 2.27
CA VAL A 19 -1.87 -11.33 2.36
C VAL A 19 -0.45 -10.96 1.91
N PHE A 20 0.54 -11.74 2.35
CA PHE A 20 1.93 -11.45 2.00
C PHE A 20 2.18 -11.54 0.50
N LEU A 21 1.52 -12.48 -0.19
CA LEU A 21 1.68 -12.60 -1.65
C LEU A 21 1.08 -11.40 -2.37
N HIS A 22 -0.06 -10.88 -1.90
CA HIS A 22 -0.64 -9.68 -2.48
C HIS A 22 0.25 -8.48 -2.21
N TYR A 23 0.85 -8.39 -1.02
CA TYR A 23 1.78 -7.33 -0.69
C TYR A 23 3.01 -7.40 -1.61
N SER A 24 3.57 -8.61 -1.78
CA SER A 24 4.73 -8.81 -2.65
C SER A 24 4.43 -8.44 -4.10
N LEU A 25 3.23 -8.79 -4.58
CA LEU A 25 2.80 -8.41 -5.93
C LEU A 25 2.78 -6.89 -6.07
N GLY A 26 2.18 -6.21 -5.10
CA GLY A 26 2.13 -4.75 -5.13
C GLY A 26 3.51 -4.11 -5.14
N MET A 27 4.45 -4.65 -4.35
CA MET A 27 5.82 -4.14 -4.32
C MET A 27 6.52 -4.31 -5.66
N GLU A 28 6.33 -5.46 -6.33
CA GLU A 28 6.93 -5.69 -7.63
C GLU A 28 6.30 -4.81 -8.71
N GLN A 29 4.98 -4.65 -8.66
CA GLN A 29 4.29 -3.76 -9.60
C GLN A 29 4.78 -2.32 -9.46
N ALA A 30 4.92 -1.85 -8.21
CA ALA A 30 5.44 -0.51 -7.95
C ALA A 30 6.86 -0.35 -8.50
N ALA A 31 7.69 -1.38 -8.32
CA ALA A 31 9.08 -1.35 -8.78
C ALA A 31 9.18 -1.26 -10.31
N THR A 32 8.18 -1.76 -11.03
CA THR A 32 8.16 -1.69 -12.49
C THR A 32 7.40 -0.46 -13.01
N GLY A 33 6.93 0.40 -12.11
CA GLY A 33 6.23 1.62 -12.48
C GLY A 33 4.72 1.47 -12.65
N ASP A 34 4.17 0.28 -12.40
CA ASP A 34 2.73 0.05 -12.46
C ASP A 34 2.10 0.43 -11.11
N HIS A 35 2.02 1.73 -10.87
CA HIS A 35 1.52 2.25 -9.59
C HIS A 35 0.04 1.96 -9.40
N ALA A 36 -0.75 2.03 -10.45
CA ALA A 36 -2.18 1.73 -10.36
C ALA A 36 -2.40 0.26 -10.01
N GLY A 37 -1.65 -0.65 -10.64
CA GLY A 37 -1.72 -2.07 -10.31
C GLY A 37 -1.27 -2.34 -8.87
N ALA A 38 -0.22 -1.64 -8.44
CA ALA A 38 0.28 -1.77 -7.07
C ALA A 38 -0.79 -1.38 -6.06
N VAL A 39 -1.52 -0.27 -6.30
CA VAL A 39 -2.60 0.17 -5.41
C VAL A 39 -3.65 -0.93 -5.27
N GLU A 40 -4.03 -1.56 -6.38
CA GLU A 40 -5.04 -2.63 -6.33
C GLU A 40 -4.56 -3.80 -5.47
N SER A 41 -3.28 -4.18 -5.63
CA SER A 41 -2.71 -5.27 -4.83
C SER A 41 -2.67 -4.92 -3.34
N PHE A 42 -2.29 -3.69 -2.99
CA PHE A 42 -2.27 -3.26 -1.59
C PHE A 42 -3.68 -3.16 -1.01
N ARG A 43 -4.64 -2.71 -1.81
CA ARG A 43 -6.05 -2.70 -1.37
C ARG A 43 -6.54 -4.11 -1.09
N ARG A 44 -6.12 -5.08 -1.90
CA ARG A 44 -6.47 -6.47 -1.66
C ARG A 44 -5.91 -6.97 -0.33
N CYS A 45 -4.67 -6.56 0.00
CA CYS A 45 -4.11 -6.84 1.32
C CYS A 45 -5.04 -6.38 2.43
N LEU A 46 -5.52 -5.14 2.31
CA LEU A 46 -6.33 -4.52 3.36
C LEU A 46 -7.73 -5.11 3.44
N GLN A 47 -8.25 -5.64 2.34
CA GLN A 47 -9.51 -6.39 2.37
C GLN A 47 -9.36 -7.70 3.14
N LEU A 48 -8.18 -8.31 3.04
CA LEU A 48 -7.91 -9.60 3.70
C LEU A 48 -7.44 -9.40 5.14
N ASP A 49 -6.73 -8.32 5.41
CA ASP A 49 -6.18 -8.02 6.75
C ASP A 49 -6.08 -6.50 6.89
N ASP A 50 -7.08 -5.89 7.50
CA ASP A 50 -7.12 -4.44 7.65
C ASP A 50 -6.14 -3.92 8.70
N GLY A 51 -5.45 -4.81 9.41
CA GLY A 51 -4.38 -4.46 10.34
C GLY A 51 -2.98 -4.53 9.74
N TYR A 52 -2.88 -4.76 8.43
CA TYR A 52 -1.57 -4.89 7.78
C TYR A 52 -1.01 -3.52 7.45
N LEU A 53 -0.37 -2.90 8.43
CA LEU A 53 0.09 -1.50 8.37
C LEU A 53 0.96 -1.18 7.14
N PRO A 54 1.92 -2.04 6.74
CA PRO A 54 2.74 -1.70 5.57
C PRO A 54 1.94 -1.44 4.29
N ALA A 55 0.79 -2.09 4.13
CA ALA A 55 -0.02 -1.90 2.93
C ALA A 55 -0.64 -0.50 2.87
N TYR A 56 -0.97 0.10 4.02
CA TYR A 56 -1.44 1.50 4.04
C TYR A 56 -0.36 2.44 3.54
N VAL A 57 0.86 2.22 4.00
CA VAL A 57 1.99 3.07 3.63
C VAL A 57 2.27 2.97 2.12
N GLU A 58 2.36 1.74 1.62
CA GLU A 58 2.70 1.54 0.22
C GLU A 58 1.55 1.96 -0.71
N ALA A 59 0.31 1.71 -0.31
CA ALA A 59 -0.85 2.18 -1.09
C ALA A 59 -0.84 3.69 -1.20
N GLY A 60 -0.61 4.39 -0.09
CA GLY A 60 -0.56 5.86 -0.09
C GLY A 60 0.54 6.40 -0.99
N LYS A 61 1.74 5.79 -0.94
CA LYS A 61 2.86 6.20 -1.77
C LYS A 61 2.55 6.03 -3.26
N ASN A 62 1.89 4.94 -3.63
CA ASN A 62 1.57 4.67 -5.02
C ASN A 62 0.38 5.50 -5.51
N LEU A 63 -0.57 5.81 -4.64
CA LEU A 63 -1.63 6.77 -4.97
C LEU A 63 -1.06 8.15 -5.23
N ARG A 64 -0.07 8.56 -4.43
CA ARG A 64 0.64 9.82 -4.66
C ARG A 64 1.32 9.80 -6.03
N ALA A 65 1.95 8.69 -6.39
CA ALA A 65 2.60 8.55 -7.69
C ALA A 65 1.59 8.66 -8.84
N CYS A 66 0.37 8.22 -8.60
CA CYS A 66 -0.73 8.37 -9.57
C CYS A 66 -1.37 9.75 -9.52
N GLN A 67 -0.90 10.63 -8.65
CA GLN A 67 -1.44 11.97 -8.44
C GLN A 67 -2.88 11.95 -7.90
N ASP A 68 -3.30 10.85 -7.32
CA ASP A 68 -4.58 10.75 -6.64
C ASP A 68 -4.38 11.14 -5.18
N TYR A 69 -4.24 12.44 -4.94
CA TYR A 69 -3.86 12.96 -3.63
C TYR A 69 -4.97 12.81 -2.60
N ALA A 70 -6.22 12.89 -3.03
CA ALA A 70 -7.35 12.72 -2.12
C ALA A 70 -7.36 11.29 -1.55
N ALA A 71 -7.21 10.28 -2.40
CA ALA A 71 -7.18 8.90 -1.95
C ALA A 71 -5.92 8.61 -1.12
N ALA A 72 -4.78 9.19 -1.51
CA ALA A 72 -3.53 9.04 -0.74
C ALA A 72 -3.71 9.57 0.67
N ARG A 73 -4.36 10.74 0.82
CA ARG A 73 -4.62 11.35 2.11
C ARG A 73 -5.48 10.46 2.99
N GLU A 74 -6.54 9.89 2.41
CA GLU A 74 -7.42 8.99 3.16
C GLU A 74 -6.69 7.75 3.66
N VAL A 75 -5.88 7.13 2.79
CA VAL A 75 -5.15 5.91 3.15
C VAL A 75 -4.10 6.20 4.20
N PHE A 76 -3.35 7.30 4.04
CA PHE A 76 -2.35 7.67 5.04
C PHE A 76 -3.00 7.98 6.39
N ALA A 77 -4.15 8.68 6.39
CA ALA A 77 -4.83 8.98 7.64
C ALA A 77 -5.28 7.71 8.36
N ALA A 78 -5.83 6.76 7.61
CA ALA A 78 -6.23 5.46 8.18
C ALA A 78 -5.02 4.69 8.72
N GLY A 79 -3.91 4.71 7.98
CA GLY A 79 -2.68 4.05 8.43
C GLY A 79 -2.13 4.70 9.69
N MET A 80 -2.23 6.01 9.80
CA MET A 80 -1.75 6.74 10.98
C MET A 80 -2.56 6.36 12.22
N GLU A 81 -3.88 6.26 12.08
CA GLU A 81 -4.73 5.80 13.18
C GLU A 81 -4.39 4.38 13.61
N LEU A 82 -4.19 3.48 12.63
CA LEU A 82 -3.82 2.11 12.92
C LEU A 82 -2.47 2.04 13.61
N ALA A 83 -1.50 2.82 13.15
CA ALA A 83 -0.18 2.86 13.78
C ALA A 83 -0.27 3.29 15.23
N ALA A 84 -1.13 4.27 15.52
CA ALA A 84 -1.33 4.73 16.89
C ALA A 84 -1.93 3.62 17.76
N VAL A 85 -2.92 2.91 17.24
CA VAL A 85 -3.55 1.80 17.96
C VAL A 85 -2.56 0.67 18.22
N GLN A 86 -1.70 0.38 17.24
CA GLN A 86 -0.70 -0.70 17.35
C GLN A 86 0.53 -0.28 18.16
N GLY A 87 0.63 0.99 18.55
CA GLY A 87 1.80 1.48 19.27
C GLY A 87 3.04 1.66 18.39
N GLU A 88 2.85 1.76 17.07
CA GLU A 88 3.93 1.90 16.10
C GLU A 88 4.26 3.38 15.91
N LYS A 89 4.96 3.96 16.87
CA LYS A 89 5.22 5.40 16.90
C LYS A 89 6.04 5.87 15.70
N HIS A 90 7.09 5.14 15.36
CA HIS A 90 7.95 5.51 14.24
C HIS A 90 7.19 5.50 12.92
N MET A 91 6.33 4.50 12.74
CA MET A 91 5.54 4.40 11.53
C MET A 91 4.50 5.52 11.47
N ARG A 92 3.89 5.83 12.61
CA ARG A 92 2.95 6.95 12.69
C ARG A 92 3.62 8.26 12.28
N ASP A 93 4.83 8.49 12.79
CA ASP A 93 5.58 9.71 12.46
C ASP A 93 5.96 9.75 10.98
N PHE A 94 6.36 8.61 10.43
CA PHE A 94 6.67 8.51 9.01
C PHE A 94 5.45 8.86 8.15
N ILE A 95 4.28 8.29 8.49
CA ILE A 95 3.05 8.55 7.74
C ILE A 95 2.66 10.03 7.86
N GLN A 96 2.86 10.62 9.03
CA GLN A 96 2.58 12.05 9.20
C GLN A 96 3.43 12.89 8.24
N GLN A 97 4.70 12.54 8.08
CA GLN A 97 5.57 13.22 7.12
C GLN A 97 5.06 13.09 5.69
N GLN A 98 4.55 11.90 5.34
CA GLN A 98 3.98 11.69 4.01
C GLN A 98 2.75 12.57 3.80
N LEU A 99 1.89 12.66 4.81
CA LEU A 99 0.70 13.52 4.75
C LEU A 99 1.09 14.98 4.58
N ASP A 100 2.07 15.43 5.36
CA ASP A 100 2.51 16.83 5.32
C ASP A 100 3.09 17.20 3.95
N GLY A 101 3.66 16.22 3.26
CA GLY A 101 4.27 16.44 1.95
C GLY A 101 3.30 16.39 0.78
N LEU A 102 2.02 16.02 1.02
CA LEU A 102 1.05 15.98 -0.05
C LEU A 102 0.64 17.38 -0.47
N PRO A 103 0.42 17.60 -1.79
CA PRO A 103 -0.07 18.91 -2.24
C PRO A 103 -1.42 19.24 -1.62
N THR A 104 -1.59 20.52 -1.28
CA THR A 104 -2.88 21.00 -0.78
C THR A 104 -3.88 21.07 -1.94
N LEU A 105 -5.07 20.53 -1.70
CA LEU A 105 -6.13 20.63 -2.68
C LEU A 105 -6.88 21.93 -2.42
N THR A 106 -6.93 22.74 -3.43
CA THR A 106 -7.68 24.01 -3.35
C THR A 106 -8.88 23.99 -4.26
#